data_e216bfa4cde77d91f013312d1f194c38
#
_entry.id   e216bfa4cde77d91f013312d1f194c38
#
_cell.length_a   1.000
_cell.length_b   1.000
_cell.length_c   1.000
_cell.angle_alpha   90.00
_cell.angle_beta   90.00
_cell.angle_gamma   90.00
#
_symmetry.space_group_name_H-M   'P 1'
#
loop_
_entity.id
_entity.type
_entity.pdbx_description
1 polymer ?
#
loop_
_entity_poly.entity_id
_entity_poly.type
_entity_poly.pdbx_seq_one_letter_code
_entity_poly.pdbx_strand_id
1 'polypeptide(L)'
;MTQEIKLVAQKREKGGASKLRAAGSIPGCLYGPGAENVNLKIKKADFDKVFAQAGESHLIDLVIDNGSPAQVIVKDLQRSAVKSDIIHVDFYKVSKN
;
A
#
# COMPACT_ATOMS: atom_id res chain seq x y z
N MET A 1 -13.36 1.29 20.61
CA MET A 1 -12.25 2.15 20.23
C MET A 1 -11.70 1.75 18.90
N THR A 2 -11.68 2.70 17.98
CA THR A 2 -11.08 2.45 16.66
C THR A 2 -9.60 2.72 16.73
N GLN A 3 -8.81 1.75 16.39
CA GLN A 3 -7.37 1.94 16.25
C GLN A 3 -7.07 2.54 14.89
N GLU A 4 -6.30 3.60 14.89
CA GLU A 4 -5.80 4.15 13.64
C GLU A 4 -4.65 3.28 13.15
N ILE A 5 -4.77 2.83 11.92
CA ILE A 5 -3.75 2.02 11.29
C ILE A 5 -3.07 2.89 10.25
N LYS A 6 -1.82 3.22 10.48
CA LYS A 6 -1.04 4.08 9.59
C LYS A 6 -0.04 3.27 8.81
N LEU A 7 0.10 3.62 7.54
CA LEU A 7 1.10 3.04 6.67
C LEU A 7 1.80 4.16 5.92
N VAL A 8 3.12 4.17 5.98
CA VAL A 8 3.91 5.16 5.27
C VAL A 8 4.35 4.59 3.93
N ALA A 9 4.16 5.37 2.88
CA ALA A 9 4.56 5.01 1.54
C ALA A 9 5.29 6.17 0.89
N GLN A 10 5.99 5.87 -0.19
CA GLN A 10 6.69 6.88 -0.97
C GLN A 10 6.30 6.73 -2.43
N LYS A 11 6.23 7.85 -3.14
CA LYS A 11 6.01 7.80 -4.58
C LYS A 11 7.23 7.23 -5.26
N ARG A 12 7.01 6.53 -6.35
CA ARG A 12 8.11 5.99 -7.13
C ARG A 12 7.81 6.12 -8.61
N GLU A 13 8.87 6.10 -9.40
CA GLU A 13 8.72 6.04 -10.84
C GLU A 13 8.38 4.62 -11.27
N LYS A 14 7.75 4.52 -12.41
CA LYS A 14 7.38 3.24 -12.99
C LYS A 14 8.62 2.44 -13.34
N GLY A 15 8.60 1.16 -13.07
CA GLY A 15 9.72 0.27 -13.36
C GLY A 15 10.54 -0.05 -12.12
N GLY A 16 11.48 -0.95 -12.27
CA GLY A 16 12.39 -1.32 -11.19
C GLY A 16 11.78 -2.13 -10.07
N ALA A 17 10.65 -2.79 -10.32
CA ALA A 17 9.95 -3.55 -9.28
C ALA A 17 10.82 -4.66 -8.68
N SER A 18 11.63 -5.31 -9.48
CA SER A 18 12.52 -6.37 -8.99
C SER A 18 13.55 -5.84 -8.00
N LYS A 19 14.15 -4.70 -8.33
CA LYS A 19 15.12 -4.06 -7.42
C LYS A 19 14.45 -3.63 -6.13
N LEU A 20 13.24 -3.14 -6.23
CA LEU A 20 12.47 -2.69 -5.10
C LEU A 20 12.20 -3.83 -4.13
N ARG A 21 11.78 -4.97 -4.66
CA ARG A 21 11.54 -6.16 -3.84
C ARG A 21 12.82 -6.69 -3.24
N ALA A 22 13.91 -6.66 -3.99
CA ALA A 22 15.21 -7.08 -3.48
C ALA A 22 15.68 -6.20 -2.33
N ALA A 23 15.29 -4.93 -2.32
CA ALA A 23 15.64 -3.99 -1.26
C ALA A 23 14.70 -4.06 -0.05
N GLY A 24 13.73 -4.98 -0.05
CA GLY A 24 12.79 -5.14 1.06
C GLY A 24 11.58 -4.24 0.99
N SER A 25 11.27 -3.74 -0.20
CA SER A 25 10.08 -2.90 -0.41
C SER A 25 9.11 -3.60 -1.35
N ILE A 26 7.86 -3.15 -1.30
CA ILE A 26 6.79 -3.69 -2.12
C ILE A 26 6.31 -2.59 -3.07
N PRO A 27 6.21 -2.86 -4.37
CA PRO A 27 5.58 -1.91 -5.27
C PRO A 27 4.08 -1.92 -5.08
N GLY A 28 3.45 -0.76 -5.21
CA GLY A 28 2.02 -0.64 -5.08
C GLY A 28 1.47 0.50 -5.90
N CYS A 29 0.16 0.55 -5.98
CA CYS A 29 -0.55 1.62 -6.66
C CYS A 29 -1.68 2.14 -5.78
N LEU A 30 -1.93 3.43 -5.87
CA LEU A 30 -3.11 4.05 -5.26
C LEU A 30 -4.01 4.57 -6.36
N TYR A 31 -5.29 4.24 -6.30
CA TYR A 31 -6.26 4.75 -7.24
C TYR A 31 -7.62 4.88 -6.55
N GLY A 32 -8.57 5.51 -7.22
CA GLY A 32 -9.90 5.69 -6.69
C GLY A 32 -10.60 6.89 -7.31
N PRO A 33 -11.87 7.12 -6.93
CA PRO A 33 -12.63 8.24 -7.50
C PRO A 33 -11.98 9.58 -7.16
N GLY A 34 -11.78 10.41 -8.16
CA GLY A 34 -11.21 11.73 -7.99
C GLY A 34 -9.72 11.73 -7.67
N ALA A 35 -9.07 10.59 -7.74
CA ALA A 35 -7.65 10.48 -7.45
C ALA A 35 -6.89 10.02 -8.69
N GLU A 36 -5.70 10.57 -8.88
CA GLU A 36 -4.82 10.08 -9.93
C GLU A 36 -4.15 8.79 -9.48
N ASN A 37 -3.86 7.93 -10.44
CA ASN A 37 -3.10 6.73 -10.15
C ASN A 37 -1.69 7.11 -9.75
N VAL A 38 -1.26 6.62 -8.60
CA VAL A 38 0.07 6.92 -8.07
C VAL A 38 0.82 5.62 -7.84
N ASN A 39 2.02 5.53 -8.36
CA ASN A 39 2.89 4.40 -8.09
C ASN A 39 3.62 4.63 -6.77
N LEU A 40 3.62 3.61 -5.92
CA LEU A 40 4.14 3.71 -4.56
C LEU A 40 5.15 2.62 -4.28
N LYS A 41 5.99 2.86 -3.29
CA LYS A 41 6.81 1.82 -2.68
C LYS A 41 6.57 1.84 -1.19
N ILE A 42 6.46 0.67 -0.61
CA ILE A 42 6.16 0.49 0.80
C ILE A 42 7.16 -0.50 1.38
N LYS A 43 7.65 -0.24 2.59
CA LYS A 43 8.50 -1.21 3.25
C LYS A 43 7.71 -2.47 3.58
N LYS A 44 8.25 -3.62 3.22
CA LYS A 44 7.58 -4.89 3.44
C LYS A 44 7.26 -5.11 4.91
N ALA A 45 8.20 -4.81 5.79
CA ALA A 45 7.99 -4.99 7.23
C ALA A 45 6.83 -4.14 7.74
N ASP A 46 6.72 -2.90 7.26
CA ASP A 46 5.63 -2.02 7.64
C ASP A 46 4.29 -2.53 7.11
N PHE A 47 4.28 -2.98 5.87
CA PHE A 47 3.06 -3.51 5.28
C PHE A 47 2.59 -4.77 5.99
N ASP A 48 3.52 -5.66 6.32
CA ASP A 48 3.16 -6.90 7.01
C ASP A 48 2.46 -6.62 8.34
N LYS A 49 2.96 -5.65 9.09
CA LYS A 49 2.35 -5.25 10.36
C LYS A 49 0.96 -4.69 10.15
N VAL A 50 0.82 -3.80 9.20
CA VAL A 50 -0.45 -3.15 8.91
C VAL A 50 -1.47 -4.16 8.41
N PHE A 51 -1.07 -5.02 7.51
CA PHE A 51 -1.97 -6.00 6.92
C PHE A 51 -2.43 -7.02 7.97
N ALA A 52 -1.56 -7.37 8.90
CA ALA A 52 -1.93 -8.29 9.99
C ALA A 52 -3.03 -7.69 10.86
N GLN A 53 -3.06 -6.38 11.00
CA GLN A 53 -4.11 -5.70 11.78
C GLN A 53 -5.36 -5.40 10.96
N ALA A 54 -5.17 -4.95 9.73
CA ALA A 54 -6.27 -4.43 8.92
C ALA A 54 -6.93 -5.47 8.03
N GLY A 55 -6.16 -6.39 7.48
CA GLY A 55 -6.68 -7.28 6.45
C GLY A 55 -7.03 -6.50 5.18
N GLU A 56 -7.98 -7.01 4.43
CA GLU A 56 -8.34 -6.46 3.12
C GLU A 56 -9.46 -5.42 3.16
N SER A 57 -10.21 -5.35 4.24
CA SER A 57 -11.40 -4.50 4.26
C SER A 57 -11.36 -3.39 5.28
N HIS A 58 -10.31 -3.32 6.10
CA HIS A 58 -10.19 -2.29 7.11
C HIS A 58 -9.55 -1.02 6.53
N LEU A 59 -9.98 0.13 7.01
CA LEU A 59 -9.42 1.40 6.54
C LEU A 59 -8.01 1.60 7.08
N ILE A 60 -7.15 2.04 6.19
CA ILE A 60 -5.75 2.33 6.50
C ILE A 60 -5.49 3.79 6.19
N ASP A 61 -4.82 4.49 7.10
CA ASP A 61 -4.34 5.85 6.84
C ASP A 61 -3.01 5.76 6.11
N LEU A 62 -3.03 5.99 4.82
CA LEU A 62 -1.84 5.92 3.98
C LEU A 62 -1.21 7.30 3.88
N VAL A 63 0.02 7.42 4.37
CA VAL A 63 0.78 8.67 4.32
C VAL A 63 1.81 8.55 3.20
N ILE A 64 1.68 9.40 2.20
CA ILE A 64 2.57 9.38 1.04
C ILE A 64 3.50 10.59 1.12
N ASP A 65 4.82 10.33 1.13
CA ASP A 65 5.86 11.37 1.13
C ASP A 65 5.64 12.43 2.21
N ASN A 66 5.27 12.00 3.42
CA ASN A 66 5.00 12.87 4.55
C ASN A 66 3.84 13.84 4.32
N GLY A 67 2.96 13.49 3.39
CA GLY A 67 1.78 14.30 3.13
C GLY A 67 0.64 13.99 4.08
N SER A 68 -0.53 14.50 3.76
CA SER A 68 -1.73 14.24 4.55
C SER A 68 -2.18 12.79 4.37
N PRO A 69 -2.68 12.17 5.45
CA PRO A 69 -3.15 10.78 5.34
C PRO A 69 -4.36 10.67 4.40
N ALA A 70 -4.36 9.62 3.60
CA ALA A 70 -5.51 9.27 2.77
C ALA A 70 -6.08 7.96 3.29
N GLN A 71 -7.39 7.89 3.42
CA GLN A 71 -8.03 6.65 3.85
C GLN A 71 -8.17 5.72 2.67
N VAL A 72 -7.60 4.53 2.81
CA VAL A 72 -7.57 3.56 1.73
C VAL A 72 -7.89 2.18 2.28
N ILE A 73 -8.26 1.28 1.37
CA ILE A 73 -8.34 -0.15 1.67
C ILE A 73 -7.39 -0.89 0.74
N VAL A 74 -7.00 -2.08 1.13
CA VAL A 74 -6.25 -2.97 0.24
C VAL A 74 -7.25 -3.57 -0.75
N LYS A 75 -7.18 -3.14 -1.99
CA LYS A 75 -8.12 -3.59 -3.01
C LYS A 75 -7.71 -4.94 -3.58
N ASP A 76 -6.43 -5.10 -3.81
CA ASP A 76 -5.91 -6.33 -4.38
C ASP A 76 -4.49 -6.56 -3.90
N LEU A 77 -4.11 -7.81 -3.86
CA LEU A 77 -2.82 -8.22 -3.35
C LEU A 77 -2.31 -9.35 -4.20
N GLN A 78 -1.12 -9.17 -4.77
CA GLN A 78 -0.50 -10.21 -5.58
C GLN A 78 0.63 -10.86 -4.80
N ARG A 79 0.66 -12.17 -4.79
CA ARG A 79 1.70 -12.93 -4.12
C ARG A 79 2.46 -13.78 -5.13
N SER A 80 3.72 -14.02 -4.83
CA SER A 80 4.53 -14.94 -5.62
C SER A 80 3.99 -16.37 -5.45
N ALA A 81 3.85 -17.10 -6.54
CA ALA A 81 3.38 -18.48 -6.49
C ALA A 81 4.38 -19.39 -5.78
N VAL A 82 5.66 -19.04 -5.82
CA VAL A 82 6.73 -19.88 -5.29
C VAL A 82 7.02 -19.60 -3.83
N LYS A 83 7.12 -18.31 -3.46
CA LYS A 83 7.57 -17.92 -2.12
C LYS A 83 6.47 -17.37 -1.25
N SER A 84 5.28 -17.14 -1.78
CA SER A 84 4.17 -16.51 -1.08
C SER A 84 4.46 -15.10 -0.61
N ASP A 85 5.56 -14.51 -1.07
CA ASP A 85 5.87 -13.11 -0.79
C ASP A 85 4.92 -12.20 -1.54
N ILE A 86 4.63 -11.06 -0.94
CA ILE A 86 3.81 -10.06 -1.59
C ILE A 86 4.63 -9.36 -2.66
N ILE A 87 4.16 -9.38 -3.90
CA ILE A 87 4.87 -8.78 -5.02
C ILE A 87 4.24 -7.49 -5.51
N HIS A 88 2.99 -7.22 -5.13
CA HIS A 88 2.30 -5.99 -5.53
C HIS A 88 1.09 -5.77 -4.64
N VAL A 89 0.77 -4.51 -4.36
CA VAL A 89 -0.40 -4.13 -3.56
C VAL A 89 -1.14 -3.01 -4.27
N ASP A 90 -2.45 -3.18 -4.42
CA ASP A 90 -3.31 -2.12 -4.93
C ASP A 90 -4.11 -1.52 -3.78
N PHE A 91 -3.98 -0.22 -3.60
CA PHE A 91 -4.76 0.53 -2.62
C PHE A 91 -5.86 1.30 -3.34
N TYR A 92 -7.03 1.28 -2.75
CA TYR A 92 -8.17 2.03 -3.26
C TYR A 92 -8.52 3.13 -2.30
N LYS A 93 -8.51 4.38 -2.78
CA LYS A 93 -8.85 5.52 -1.94
C LYS A 93 -10.35 5.55 -1.73
N VAL A 94 -10.75 5.59 -0.47
CA VAL A 94 -12.16 5.65 -0.11
C VAL A 94 -12.57 7.10 -0.04
N SER A 95 -13.61 7.43 -0.79
CA SER A 95 -14.13 8.79 -0.78
C SER A 95 -15.06 8.96 0.42
N LYS A 96 -14.82 10.02 1.17
CA LYS A 96 -15.70 10.41 2.27
C LYS A 96 -16.64 11.49 1.79
N ASN A 97 -17.89 11.20 1.86
CA ASN A 97 -18.91 12.22 1.62
C ASN A 97 -19.92 12.21 2.72
#